data_7605c4f3a191d075ed27a5a031cb2e32
#
_entry.id   7605c4f3a191d075ed27a5a031cb2e32
#
_cell.length_a   1.000
_cell.length_b   1.000
_cell.length_c   1.000
_cell.angle_alpha   90.00
_cell.angle_beta   90.00
_cell.angle_gamma   90.00
#
_symmetry.space_group_name_H-M   'P 1'
#
loop_
_entity.id
_entity.type
_entity.pdbx_description
1 polymer ?
#
loop_
_entity_poly.entity_id
_entity_poly.type
_entity_poly.pdbx_seq_one_letter_code
_entity_poly.pdbx_strand_id
1 'polypeptide(L)'
;MADRNGATATPAPPHSKRTFLQELVALATTFGLAAGAPPAAAQAPGQPARRPGAQGKRYGMLVDMRKCIGCQACTVSCSMENLPPIGQFRTTVLQYEVSAPGMAAPAMVSLPRLCNHCDNPPCVPVCPVQATFQRTDGIVLVDNERCVGCGYCVQACPYDARFINHETQTADKCTFCEHRLEAGLLPACVESCVGGARVIGDLNQADSEINRRIAASKDQVKVLKPGLKTEPHVFYIGLPDAFVDGVDGQSSVRLLAESH
;
A
#
# COMPACT_ATOMS: atom_id res chain seq x y z
N MET A 1 -5.47 -77.70 41.91
CA MET A 1 -4.64 -78.18 40.81
C MET A 1 -4.60 -77.03 39.82
N ALA A 2 -3.63 -76.11 39.88
CA ALA A 2 -2.39 -76.02 39.16
C ALA A 2 -2.63 -75.91 37.65
N ASP A 3 -2.39 -74.76 37.06
CA ASP A 3 -1.08 -74.48 36.49
C ASP A 3 -0.90 -73.00 36.15
N ARG A 4 0.30 -72.55 36.46
CA ARG A 4 0.81 -71.18 36.16
C ARG A 4 1.60 -71.27 34.88
N ASN A 5 1.26 -70.48 33.86
CA ASN A 5 2.22 -70.21 32.79
C ASN A 5 2.74 -68.78 32.85
N GLY A 6 3.97 -68.70 33.34
CA GLY A 6 4.78 -67.48 33.31
C GLY A 6 5.24 -67.18 31.90
N ALA A 7 4.89 -66.04 31.40
CA ALA A 7 5.47 -65.46 30.20
C ALA A 7 6.57 -64.49 30.61
N THR A 8 7.83 -64.87 30.39
CA THR A 8 9.04 -64.01 30.57
C THR A 8 9.03 -62.95 29.47
N ALA A 9 8.87 -61.69 29.85
CA ALA A 9 9.04 -60.56 28.96
C ALA A 9 10.53 -60.38 28.63
N THR A 10 10.86 -60.46 27.35
CA THR A 10 12.19 -60.12 26.83
C THR A 10 12.36 -58.60 26.82
N PRO A 11 13.47 -58.07 27.36
CA PRO A 11 13.69 -56.60 27.31
C PRO A 11 14.00 -56.13 25.88
N ALA A 12 13.35 -55.05 25.47
CA ALA A 12 13.57 -54.41 24.19
C ALA A 12 15.03 -53.85 24.10
N PRO A 13 15.67 -53.93 22.95
CA PRO A 13 17.04 -53.40 22.78
C PRO A 13 17.07 -51.91 22.90
N PRO A 14 18.19 -51.29 23.39
CA PRO A 14 18.30 -49.85 23.53
C PRO A 14 18.33 -49.18 22.15
N HIS A 15 17.42 -48.26 21.90
CA HIS A 15 17.39 -47.46 20.68
C HIS A 15 18.66 -46.64 20.56
N SER A 16 19.44 -46.89 19.52
CA SER A 16 20.62 -46.12 19.17
C SER A 16 20.19 -44.72 18.69
N LYS A 17 20.94 -43.68 19.05
CA LYS A 17 20.72 -42.30 18.57
C LYS A 17 20.61 -42.20 17.03
N ARG A 18 21.23 -43.13 16.31
CA ARG A 18 21.11 -43.24 14.86
C ARG A 18 19.74 -43.70 14.39
N THR A 19 19.10 -44.63 15.08
CA THR A 19 17.77 -45.16 14.77
C THR A 19 16.70 -44.11 15.01
N PHE A 20 16.83 -43.32 16.09
CA PHE A 20 15.90 -42.20 16.39
C PHE A 20 15.96 -41.10 15.34
N LEU A 21 17.15 -40.74 14.82
CA LEU A 21 17.32 -39.78 13.73
C LEU A 21 16.77 -40.28 12.38
N GLN A 22 16.87 -41.59 12.12
CA GLN A 22 16.32 -42.19 10.90
C GLN A 22 14.78 -42.23 10.90
N GLU A 23 14.17 -42.48 12.06
CA GLU A 23 12.71 -42.41 12.22
C GLU A 23 12.18 -41.00 12.12
N LEU A 24 12.88 -39.98 12.63
CA LEU A 24 12.55 -38.56 12.45
C LEU A 24 12.61 -38.10 10.99
N VAL A 25 13.58 -38.60 10.23
CA VAL A 25 13.70 -38.30 8.79
C VAL A 25 12.59 -39.00 7.99
N ALA A 26 12.22 -40.22 8.38
CA ALA A 26 11.11 -40.95 7.72
C ALA A 26 9.73 -40.31 8.00
N LEU A 27 9.50 -39.72 9.18
CA LEU A 27 8.27 -38.98 9.48
C LEU A 27 8.18 -37.64 8.68
N ALA A 28 9.31 -37.00 8.40
CA ALA A 28 9.33 -35.77 7.62
C ALA A 28 9.00 -35.97 6.12
N THR A 29 9.20 -37.18 5.60
CA THR A 29 8.91 -37.50 4.18
C THR A 29 7.47 -37.95 3.92
N THR A 30 6.71 -38.33 4.96
CA THR A 30 5.29 -38.72 4.84
C THR A 30 4.32 -37.56 5.01
N PHE A 31 4.73 -36.43 5.57
CA PHE A 31 3.97 -35.18 5.47
C PHE A 31 4.35 -34.50 4.17
N GLY A 32 3.50 -34.65 3.14
CA GLY A 32 3.68 -34.04 1.83
C GLY A 32 4.05 -32.58 1.99
N LEU A 33 5.22 -32.20 1.45
CA LEU A 33 5.58 -30.81 1.21
C LEU A 33 4.54 -30.22 0.28
N ALA A 34 3.49 -29.64 0.87
CA ALA A 34 2.65 -28.68 0.16
C ALA A 34 3.58 -27.58 -0.34
N ALA A 35 3.67 -27.41 -1.66
CA ALA A 35 4.44 -26.40 -2.31
C ALA A 35 4.17 -25.05 -1.62
N GLY A 36 5.20 -24.48 -1.01
CA GLY A 36 5.07 -23.36 -0.11
C GLY A 36 4.44 -22.16 -0.77
N ALA A 37 3.36 -21.68 -0.18
CA ALA A 37 2.95 -20.31 -0.39
C ALA A 37 4.16 -19.39 -0.14
N PRO A 38 4.39 -18.36 -0.97
CA PRO A 38 5.47 -17.42 -0.73
C PRO A 38 5.36 -16.86 0.68
N PRO A 39 6.48 -16.65 1.39
CA PRO A 39 6.43 -16.15 2.76
C PRO A 39 5.64 -14.85 2.79
N ALA A 40 4.58 -14.82 3.61
CA ALA A 40 3.87 -13.60 3.90
C ALA A 40 4.90 -12.57 4.37
N ALA A 41 4.94 -11.40 3.74
CA ALA A 41 5.87 -10.34 4.09
C ALA A 41 5.83 -10.13 5.61
N ALA A 42 6.97 -10.25 6.27
CA ALA A 42 7.08 -10.13 7.71
C ALA A 42 6.58 -8.76 8.15
N GLN A 43 5.60 -8.75 9.07
CA GLN A 43 5.06 -7.50 9.61
C GLN A 43 6.07 -6.87 10.57
N ALA A 44 6.19 -5.54 10.54
CA ALA A 44 7.00 -4.82 11.50
C ALA A 44 6.47 -5.05 12.94
N PRO A 45 7.35 -5.18 13.95
CA PRO A 45 6.94 -5.36 15.34
C PRO A 45 5.97 -4.25 15.77
N GLY A 46 4.83 -4.64 16.38
CA GLY A 46 3.83 -3.70 16.90
C GLY A 46 2.71 -3.30 15.92
N GLN A 47 2.70 -3.78 14.68
CA GLN A 47 1.59 -3.55 13.78
C GLN A 47 0.45 -4.57 14.00
N PRO A 48 -0.83 -4.13 13.97
CA PRO A 48 -1.96 -5.03 14.00
C PRO A 48 -1.95 -6.02 12.84
N ALA A 49 -2.53 -7.20 13.04
CA ALA A 49 -2.63 -8.21 11.99
C ALA A 49 -3.35 -7.66 10.75
N ARG A 50 -2.85 -8.00 9.57
CA ARG A 50 -3.49 -7.62 8.29
C ARG A 50 -4.81 -8.34 8.12
N ARG A 51 -5.83 -7.62 7.63
CA ARG A 51 -7.12 -8.24 7.27
C ARG A 51 -7.04 -8.89 5.88
N PRO A 52 -7.90 -9.87 5.56
CA PRO A 52 -7.91 -10.51 4.24
C PRO A 52 -8.07 -9.48 3.09
N GLY A 53 -7.38 -9.74 1.99
CA GLY A 53 -7.45 -9.01 0.74
C GLY A 53 -7.28 -9.96 -0.44
N ALA A 54 -7.04 -9.46 -1.64
CA ALA A 54 -6.82 -10.28 -2.82
C ALA A 54 -5.59 -11.19 -2.63
N GLN A 55 -5.81 -12.51 -2.69
CA GLN A 55 -4.77 -13.50 -2.41
C GLN A 55 -3.61 -13.41 -3.42
N GLY A 56 -2.39 -13.45 -2.90
CA GLY A 56 -1.17 -13.44 -3.71
C GLY A 56 -0.87 -12.12 -4.41
N LYS A 57 -1.73 -11.13 -4.31
CA LYS A 57 -1.54 -9.80 -4.92
C LYS A 57 -0.92 -8.81 -3.94
N ARG A 58 -0.23 -7.82 -4.53
CA ARG A 58 0.29 -6.65 -3.83
C ARG A 58 0.11 -5.44 -4.73
N TYR A 59 -0.88 -4.64 -4.44
CA TYR A 59 -1.19 -3.49 -5.29
C TYR A 59 -0.24 -2.31 -5.07
N GLY A 60 0.19 -1.73 -6.19
CA GLY A 60 0.95 -0.49 -6.22
C GLY A 60 0.49 0.42 -7.35
N MET A 61 0.76 1.71 -7.23
CA MET A 61 0.48 2.70 -8.27
C MET A 61 1.77 3.38 -8.71
N LEU A 62 1.92 3.55 -10.02
CA LEU A 62 2.98 4.33 -10.63
C LEU A 62 2.38 5.61 -11.21
N VAL A 63 3.03 6.74 -10.95
CA VAL A 63 2.70 8.06 -11.50
C VAL A 63 3.89 8.57 -12.31
N ASP A 64 3.75 8.61 -13.63
CA ASP A 64 4.75 9.23 -14.51
C ASP A 64 4.47 10.73 -14.65
N MET A 65 5.19 11.54 -13.89
CA MET A 65 5.00 13.00 -13.86
C MET A 65 5.31 13.67 -15.19
N ARG A 66 6.12 13.05 -16.05
CA ARG A 66 6.47 13.56 -17.39
C ARG A 66 5.26 13.54 -18.33
N LYS A 67 4.26 12.69 -18.02
CA LYS A 67 3.00 12.55 -18.75
C LYS A 67 1.84 13.29 -18.11
N CYS A 68 2.02 13.78 -16.87
CA CYS A 68 0.97 14.48 -16.15
C CYS A 68 0.86 15.92 -16.66
N ILE A 69 -0.28 16.27 -17.26
CA ILE A 69 -0.56 17.61 -17.79
C ILE A 69 -1.35 18.50 -16.81
N GLY A 70 -1.57 18.04 -15.57
CA GLY A 70 -2.30 18.81 -14.56
C GLY A 70 -3.81 18.97 -14.81
N CYS A 71 -4.41 18.18 -15.68
CA CYS A 71 -5.80 18.35 -16.15
C CYS A 71 -6.90 18.07 -15.10
N GLN A 72 -6.55 17.58 -13.90
CA GLN A 72 -7.48 17.24 -12.81
C GLN A 72 -8.52 16.15 -13.11
N ALA A 73 -8.50 15.50 -14.28
CA ALA A 73 -9.45 14.44 -14.61
C ALA A 73 -9.50 13.33 -13.56
N CYS A 74 -8.33 12.96 -13.00
CA CYS A 74 -8.22 11.97 -11.92
C CYS A 74 -8.87 12.43 -10.61
N THR A 75 -8.84 13.73 -10.29
CA THR A 75 -9.50 14.29 -9.11
C THR A 75 -11.02 14.24 -9.28
N VAL A 76 -11.51 14.68 -10.45
CA VAL A 76 -12.95 14.69 -10.76
C VAL A 76 -13.51 13.28 -10.80
N SER A 77 -12.87 12.36 -11.52
CA SER A 77 -13.35 10.97 -11.61
C SER A 77 -13.31 10.25 -10.25
N CYS A 78 -12.32 10.53 -9.41
CA CYS A 78 -12.28 10.02 -8.05
C CYS A 78 -13.43 10.55 -7.19
N SER A 79 -13.77 11.83 -7.34
CA SER A 79 -14.90 12.44 -6.62
C SER A 79 -16.24 11.87 -7.08
N MET A 80 -16.41 11.64 -8.39
CA MET A 80 -17.62 11.01 -8.93
C MET A 80 -17.79 9.55 -8.50
N GLU A 81 -16.70 8.81 -8.40
CA GLU A 81 -16.71 7.39 -8.03
C GLU A 81 -16.88 7.16 -6.53
N ASN A 82 -16.21 7.97 -5.72
CA ASN A 82 -16.08 7.72 -4.28
C ASN A 82 -16.86 8.69 -3.39
N LEU A 83 -17.48 9.69 -3.98
CA LEU A 83 -18.37 10.66 -3.35
C LEU A 83 -17.84 11.26 -2.04
N PRO A 84 -16.58 11.75 -1.97
CA PRO A 84 -16.16 12.52 -0.82
C PRO A 84 -16.99 13.80 -0.71
N PRO A 85 -17.16 14.37 0.49
CA PRO A 85 -17.89 15.62 0.66
C PRO A 85 -17.33 16.77 -0.17
N ILE A 86 -18.16 17.75 -0.50
CA ILE A 86 -17.74 18.93 -1.25
C ILE A 86 -16.56 19.62 -0.56
N GLY A 87 -15.51 19.91 -1.33
CA GLY A 87 -14.28 20.55 -0.85
C GLY A 87 -13.25 19.57 -0.25
N GLN A 88 -13.57 18.26 -0.17
CA GLN A 88 -12.63 17.22 0.25
C GLN A 88 -12.32 16.26 -0.91
N PHE A 89 -11.06 15.81 -1.00
CA PHE A 89 -10.59 15.02 -2.14
C PHE A 89 -9.72 13.85 -1.67
N ARG A 90 -9.94 12.67 -2.23
CA ARG A 90 -9.10 11.48 -1.99
C ARG A 90 -7.82 11.47 -2.83
N THR A 91 -7.80 12.23 -3.92
CA THR A 91 -6.61 12.50 -4.74
C THR A 91 -6.67 13.92 -5.28
N THR A 92 -5.53 14.56 -5.37
CA THR A 92 -5.35 15.93 -5.86
C THR A 92 -4.19 15.98 -6.82
N VAL A 93 -4.16 16.99 -7.69
CA VAL A 93 -2.96 17.33 -8.48
C VAL A 93 -2.56 18.75 -8.10
N LEU A 94 -1.49 18.87 -7.34
CA LEU A 94 -0.95 20.16 -6.95
C LEU A 94 -0.03 20.68 -8.05
N GLN A 95 -0.10 21.98 -8.32
CA GLN A 95 0.76 22.65 -9.29
C GLN A 95 1.74 23.54 -8.55
N TYR A 96 3.00 23.38 -8.87
CA TYR A 96 4.11 24.15 -8.29
C TYR A 96 4.83 24.92 -9.39
N GLU A 97 5.09 26.19 -9.14
CA GLU A 97 6.04 26.94 -9.93
C GLU A 97 7.44 26.68 -9.40
N VAL A 98 8.30 26.14 -10.25
CA VAL A 98 9.68 25.79 -9.88
C VAL A 98 10.64 26.69 -10.63
N SER A 99 11.47 27.42 -9.89
CA SER A 99 12.59 28.18 -10.42
C SER A 99 13.88 27.62 -9.86
N ALA A 100 14.86 27.35 -10.72
CA ALA A 100 16.19 26.92 -10.30
C ALA A 100 17.27 27.77 -10.97
N PRO A 101 18.47 27.93 -10.36
CA PRO A 101 19.59 28.61 -10.98
C PRO A 101 19.91 28.01 -12.36
N GLY A 102 19.96 28.84 -13.39
CA GLY A 102 20.19 28.41 -14.76
C GLY A 102 18.96 28.11 -15.61
N MET A 103 17.76 28.15 -15.05
CA MET A 103 16.52 28.09 -15.83
C MET A 103 16.21 29.43 -16.47
N ALA A 104 15.89 29.44 -17.79
CA ALA A 104 15.54 30.66 -18.52
C ALA A 104 14.17 31.23 -18.09
N ALA A 105 13.26 30.41 -17.57
CA ALA A 105 11.95 30.80 -17.04
C ALA A 105 11.49 29.76 -15.99
N PRO A 106 10.60 30.15 -15.06
CA PRO A 106 9.95 29.20 -14.15
C PRO A 106 9.20 28.11 -14.92
N ALA A 107 9.23 26.89 -14.42
CA ALA A 107 8.48 25.77 -14.96
C ALA A 107 7.35 25.35 -14.02
N MET A 108 6.17 25.01 -14.59
CA MET A 108 5.07 24.43 -13.83
C MET A 108 5.25 22.93 -13.71
N VAL A 109 5.26 22.42 -12.49
CA VAL A 109 5.33 20.99 -12.17
C VAL A 109 4.02 20.56 -11.54
N SER A 110 3.36 19.58 -12.16
CA SER A 110 2.12 19.00 -11.61
C SER A 110 2.45 17.75 -10.81
N LEU A 111 2.11 17.74 -9.52
CA LEU A 111 2.33 16.62 -8.62
C LEU A 111 1.00 15.98 -8.21
N PRO A 112 0.63 14.83 -8.80
CA PRO A 112 -0.52 14.04 -8.34
C PRO A 112 -0.24 13.44 -6.96
N ARG A 113 -1.13 13.66 -6.00
CA ARG A 113 -1.04 13.16 -4.62
C ARG A 113 -2.25 12.31 -4.27
N LEU A 114 -2.02 11.26 -3.49
CA LEU A 114 -3.04 10.37 -2.96
C LEU A 114 -2.45 9.59 -1.77
N CYS A 115 -3.25 8.74 -1.11
CA CYS A 115 -2.72 7.84 -0.09
C CYS A 115 -1.66 6.90 -0.70
N ASN A 116 -0.51 6.79 -0.05
CA ASN A 116 0.61 5.96 -0.52
C ASN A 116 0.44 4.47 -0.23
N HIS A 117 -0.60 4.05 0.48
CA HIS A 117 -0.82 2.64 0.86
C HIS A 117 0.47 1.96 1.34
N CYS A 118 1.17 2.66 2.27
CA CYS A 118 2.47 2.26 2.79
C CYS A 118 2.47 0.81 3.28
N ASP A 119 3.59 0.12 3.13
CA ASP A 119 3.75 -1.22 3.70
C ASP A 119 3.94 -1.19 5.21
N ASN A 120 4.60 -0.13 5.68
CA ASN A 120 4.73 0.20 7.10
C ASN A 120 3.90 1.47 7.42
N PRO A 121 2.55 1.37 7.49
CA PRO A 121 1.67 2.52 7.57
C PRO A 121 1.59 3.08 9.00
N PRO A 122 2.13 4.27 9.31
CA PRO A 122 2.09 4.85 10.66
C PRO A 122 0.67 5.15 11.15
N CYS A 123 -0.28 5.28 10.23
CA CYS A 123 -1.69 5.55 10.53
C CYS A 123 -2.47 4.33 11.05
N VAL A 124 -1.93 3.10 10.93
CA VAL A 124 -2.60 1.88 11.40
C VAL A 124 -2.42 1.68 12.91
N PRO A 125 -1.19 1.65 13.47
CA PRO A 125 -1.00 1.40 14.89
C PRO A 125 -1.54 2.52 15.80
N VAL A 126 -1.70 3.75 15.31
CA VAL A 126 -2.23 4.86 16.11
C VAL A 126 -3.76 4.86 16.24
N CYS A 127 -4.46 3.96 15.55
CA CYS A 127 -5.92 3.91 15.60
C CYS A 127 -6.41 3.19 16.88
N PRO A 128 -6.99 3.88 17.86
CA PRO A 128 -7.35 3.30 19.14
C PRO A 128 -8.45 2.23 19.04
N VAL A 129 -9.29 2.34 18.02
CA VAL A 129 -10.40 1.41 17.76
C VAL A 129 -10.12 0.42 16.62
N GLN A 130 -8.89 0.42 16.09
CA GLN A 130 -8.47 -0.42 14.96
C GLN A 130 -9.38 -0.33 13.72
N ALA A 131 -9.99 0.84 13.52
CA ALA A 131 -10.78 1.13 12.33
C ALA A 131 -9.88 1.28 11.08
N THR A 132 -8.68 1.87 11.23
CA THR A 132 -7.67 1.89 10.16
C THR A 132 -6.91 0.56 10.17
N PHE A 133 -6.88 -0.13 9.04
CA PHE A 133 -6.23 -1.43 8.91
C PHE A 133 -5.57 -1.60 7.54
N GLN A 134 -4.63 -2.54 7.46
CA GLN A 134 -4.02 -2.95 6.20
C GLN A 134 -4.54 -4.34 5.79
N ARG A 135 -4.79 -4.52 4.50
CA ARG A 135 -5.13 -5.81 3.89
C ARG A 135 -3.86 -6.58 3.50
N THR A 136 -3.99 -7.88 3.30
CA THR A 136 -2.88 -8.75 2.85
C THR A 136 -2.35 -8.37 1.46
N ASP A 137 -3.15 -7.73 0.64
CA ASP A 137 -2.79 -7.20 -0.68
C ASP A 137 -2.12 -5.81 -0.66
N GLY A 138 -1.80 -5.30 0.52
CA GLY A 138 -1.12 -4.02 0.73
C GLY A 138 -2.04 -2.81 0.79
N ILE A 139 -3.34 -2.95 0.49
CA ILE A 139 -4.28 -1.83 0.55
C ILE A 139 -4.58 -1.47 2.01
N VAL A 140 -4.44 -0.18 2.34
CA VAL A 140 -4.81 0.35 3.65
C VAL A 140 -6.22 0.93 3.56
N LEU A 141 -7.11 0.55 4.45
CA LEU A 141 -8.52 0.98 4.48
C LEU A 141 -8.92 1.57 5.83
N VAL A 142 -10.12 2.11 5.88
CA VAL A 142 -10.81 2.57 7.09
C VAL A 142 -12.16 1.88 7.16
N ASP A 143 -12.45 1.28 8.29
CA ASP A 143 -13.75 0.73 8.65
C ASP A 143 -14.59 1.86 9.25
N ASN A 144 -15.51 2.41 8.45
CA ASN A 144 -16.29 3.58 8.84
C ASN A 144 -17.26 3.31 9.99
N GLU A 145 -17.72 2.06 10.14
CA GLU A 145 -18.62 1.69 11.24
C GLU A 145 -17.89 1.69 12.60
N ARG A 146 -16.59 1.40 12.58
CA ARG A 146 -15.75 1.41 13.79
C ARG A 146 -15.07 2.74 14.05
N CYS A 147 -14.97 3.61 13.04
CA CYS A 147 -14.24 4.87 13.13
C CYS A 147 -14.96 5.87 14.02
N VAL A 148 -14.26 6.38 15.02
CA VAL A 148 -14.78 7.39 15.95
C VAL A 148 -14.35 8.83 15.62
N GLY A 149 -13.73 9.05 14.46
CA GLY A 149 -13.33 10.39 13.98
C GLY A 149 -12.24 11.10 14.79
N CYS A 150 -11.46 10.40 15.60
CA CYS A 150 -10.48 11.00 16.52
C CYS A 150 -9.33 11.76 15.84
N GLY A 151 -9.09 11.57 14.54
CA GLY A 151 -8.09 12.30 13.76
C GLY A 151 -6.63 11.85 13.94
N TYR A 152 -6.29 10.90 14.82
CA TYR A 152 -4.91 10.46 15.03
C TYR A 152 -4.25 9.92 13.78
N CYS A 153 -4.98 9.19 12.94
CA CYS A 153 -4.47 8.68 11.68
C CYS A 153 -4.25 9.79 10.63
N VAL A 154 -4.95 10.92 10.74
CA VAL A 154 -4.71 12.11 9.92
C VAL A 154 -3.38 12.75 10.31
N GLN A 155 -3.16 12.98 11.60
CA GLN A 155 -1.92 13.56 12.13
C GLN A 155 -0.70 12.66 11.90
N ALA A 156 -0.88 11.33 11.97
CA ALA A 156 0.20 10.37 11.76
C ALA A 156 0.60 10.22 10.29
N CYS A 157 -0.21 10.71 9.34
CA CYS A 157 0.07 10.57 7.92
C CYS A 157 1.09 11.63 7.45
N PRO A 158 2.32 11.27 7.07
CA PRO A 158 3.31 12.26 6.65
C PRO A 158 3.07 12.82 5.24
N TYR A 159 2.04 12.30 4.55
CA TYR A 159 1.72 12.64 3.16
C TYR A 159 0.47 13.52 3.03
N ASP A 160 -0.15 13.91 4.12
CA ASP A 160 -1.40 14.69 4.09
C ASP A 160 -2.51 14.04 3.25
N ALA A 161 -2.55 12.71 3.24
CA ALA A 161 -3.43 11.94 2.36
C ALA A 161 -4.71 11.46 3.06
N ARG A 162 -5.02 12.03 4.23
CA ARG A 162 -6.20 11.69 5.03
C ARG A 162 -6.90 12.94 5.51
N PHE A 163 -8.19 12.84 5.64
CA PHE A 163 -9.03 13.90 6.22
C PHE A 163 -10.15 13.27 7.06
N ILE A 164 -10.81 14.09 7.88
CA ILE A 164 -12.07 13.71 8.51
C ILE A 164 -13.19 14.17 7.58
N ASN A 165 -13.95 13.22 7.07
CA ASN A 165 -15.14 13.46 6.29
C ASN A 165 -16.15 14.21 7.16
N HIS A 166 -16.52 15.43 6.78
CA HIS A 166 -17.36 16.30 7.62
C HIS A 166 -18.84 15.88 7.62
N GLU A 167 -19.26 15.02 6.71
CA GLU A 167 -20.64 14.47 6.70
C GLU A 167 -20.74 13.23 7.57
N THR A 168 -19.80 12.28 7.41
CA THR A 168 -19.83 11.01 8.18
C THR A 168 -19.08 11.07 9.50
N GLN A 169 -18.31 12.13 9.75
CA GLN A 169 -17.45 12.31 10.92
C GLN A 169 -16.40 11.18 11.09
N THR A 170 -16.07 10.48 10.01
CA THR A 170 -15.08 9.39 9.97
C THR A 170 -13.85 9.78 9.16
N ALA A 171 -12.72 9.09 9.39
CA ALA A 171 -11.53 9.30 8.57
C ALA A 171 -11.75 8.78 7.15
N ASP A 172 -11.37 9.58 6.15
CA ASP A 172 -11.45 9.20 4.75
C ASP A 172 -10.12 9.40 4.02
N LYS A 173 -9.93 8.69 2.92
CA LYS A 173 -8.73 8.70 2.07
C LYS A 173 -8.91 7.85 0.81
N CYS A 174 -7.93 7.91 -0.10
CA CYS A 174 -7.87 7.00 -1.25
C CYS A 174 -7.84 5.53 -0.80
N THR A 175 -8.65 4.68 -1.44
CA THR A 175 -8.75 3.23 -1.19
C THR A 175 -8.15 2.40 -2.32
N PHE A 176 -7.45 2.98 -3.29
CA PHE A 176 -7.13 2.40 -4.59
C PHE A 176 -8.38 1.94 -5.36
N CYS A 177 -9.57 2.42 -4.98
CA CYS A 177 -10.86 1.93 -5.50
C CYS A 177 -10.96 0.40 -5.38
N GLU A 178 -10.73 -0.16 -4.17
CA GLU A 178 -10.71 -1.60 -3.92
C GLU A 178 -11.96 -2.31 -4.47
N HIS A 179 -13.13 -1.67 -4.38
CA HIS A 179 -14.38 -2.18 -4.92
C HIS A 179 -14.31 -2.39 -6.45
N ARG A 180 -13.61 -1.49 -7.18
CA ARG A 180 -13.40 -1.65 -8.63
C ARG A 180 -12.35 -2.73 -8.92
N LEU A 181 -11.25 -2.75 -8.14
CA LEU A 181 -10.22 -3.79 -8.30
C LEU A 181 -10.76 -5.19 -8.04
N GLU A 182 -11.65 -5.35 -7.06
CA GLU A 182 -12.35 -6.61 -6.78
C GLU A 182 -13.28 -7.03 -7.92
N ALA A 183 -13.87 -6.06 -8.61
CA ALA A 183 -14.66 -6.28 -9.82
C ALA A 183 -13.81 -6.47 -11.10
N GLY A 184 -12.47 -6.45 -10.99
CA GLY A 184 -11.55 -6.56 -12.14
C GLY A 184 -11.43 -5.28 -12.98
N LEU A 185 -11.90 -4.14 -12.45
CA LEU A 185 -11.86 -2.84 -13.12
C LEU A 185 -10.66 -2.00 -12.66
N LEU A 186 -10.24 -1.05 -13.48
CA LEU A 186 -9.24 -0.07 -13.10
C LEU A 186 -9.82 0.96 -12.11
N PRO A 187 -9.02 1.50 -11.16
CA PRO A 187 -9.41 2.66 -10.37
C PRO A 187 -9.84 3.82 -11.27
N ALA A 188 -10.88 4.55 -10.89
CA ALA A 188 -11.44 5.64 -11.67
C ALA A 188 -10.38 6.67 -12.12
N CYS A 189 -9.44 7.02 -11.22
CA CYS A 189 -8.36 7.97 -11.51
C CYS A 189 -7.27 7.43 -12.47
N VAL A 190 -7.20 6.12 -12.67
CA VAL A 190 -6.30 5.48 -13.65
C VAL A 190 -7.00 5.45 -15.01
N GLU A 191 -8.25 4.99 -15.03
CA GLU A 191 -9.06 4.87 -16.23
C GLU A 191 -9.27 6.23 -16.92
N SER A 192 -9.52 7.29 -16.16
CA SER A 192 -9.74 8.65 -16.68
C SER A 192 -8.46 9.43 -16.97
N CYS A 193 -7.27 8.86 -16.76
CA CYS A 193 -6.02 9.59 -16.94
C CYS A 193 -5.69 9.81 -18.41
N VAL A 194 -5.98 10.99 -18.94
CA VAL A 194 -5.83 11.35 -20.36
C VAL A 194 -4.41 11.13 -20.86
N GLY A 195 -3.39 11.52 -20.08
CA GLY A 195 -1.98 11.36 -20.45
C GLY A 195 -1.43 9.94 -20.19
N GLY A 196 -2.22 9.01 -19.62
CA GLY A 196 -1.71 7.70 -19.20
C GLY A 196 -0.59 7.78 -18.16
N ALA A 197 -0.60 8.84 -17.34
CA ALA A 197 0.39 9.08 -16.30
C ALA A 197 0.25 8.11 -15.12
N ARG A 198 -0.97 7.63 -14.83
CA ARG A 198 -1.26 6.73 -13.72
C ARG A 198 -1.37 5.29 -14.19
N VAL A 199 -0.70 4.39 -13.52
CA VAL A 199 -0.77 2.94 -13.73
C VAL A 199 -0.91 2.26 -12.39
N ILE A 200 -1.85 1.32 -12.27
CA ILE A 200 -1.96 0.42 -11.13
C ILE A 200 -1.59 -0.99 -11.56
N GLY A 201 -1.08 -1.78 -10.65
CA GLY A 201 -0.79 -3.18 -10.94
C GLY A 201 -0.37 -3.96 -9.70
N ASP A 202 -0.16 -5.25 -9.94
CA ASP A 202 0.32 -6.18 -8.92
C ASP A 202 1.86 -6.16 -8.91
N LEU A 203 2.43 -5.75 -7.78
CA LEU A 203 3.88 -5.72 -7.58
C LEU A 203 4.50 -7.12 -7.45
N ASN A 204 3.71 -8.13 -7.11
CA ASN A 204 4.17 -9.52 -7.02
C ASN A 204 4.28 -10.19 -8.41
N GLN A 205 3.59 -9.66 -9.42
CA GLN A 205 3.59 -10.20 -10.77
C GLN A 205 4.68 -9.51 -11.60
N ALA A 206 5.79 -10.20 -11.86
CA ALA A 206 6.97 -9.63 -12.50
C ALA A 206 6.70 -9.00 -13.89
N ASP A 207 5.78 -9.58 -14.66
CA ASP A 207 5.38 -9.13 -16.00
C ASP A 207 4.19 -8.14 -15.99
N SER A 208 3.75 -7.69 -14.82
CA SER A 208 2.74 -6.64 -14.71
C SER A 208 3.18 -5.33 -15.37
N GLU A 209 2.24 -4.54 -15.87
CA GLU A 209 2.56 -3.26 -16.52
C GLU A 209 3.33 -2.32 -15.59
N ILE A 210 2.95 -2.27 -14.30
CA ILE A 210 3.64 -1.43 -13.33
C ILE A 210 5.11 -1.84 -13.17
N ASN A 211 5.40 -3.14 -13.04
CA ASN A 211 6.76 -3.65 -12.87
C ASN A 211 7.60 -3.46 -14.15
N ARG A 212 7.02 -3.64 -15.34
CA ARG A 212 7.69 -3.33 -16.60
C ARG A 212 8.08 -1.86 -16.71
N ARG A 213 7.20 -0.94 -16.32
CA ARG A 213 7.48 0.50 -16.36
C ARG A 213 8.49 0.92 -15.29
N ILE A 214 8.43 0.35 -14.09
CA ILE A 214 9.43 0.56 -13.03
C ILE A 214 10.79 0.08 -13.52
N ALA A 215 10.89 -1.11 -14.08
CA ALA A 215 12.15 -1.66 -14.59
C ALA A 215 12.73 -0.83 -15.75
N ALA A 216 11.89 -0.34 -16.66
CA ALA A 216 12.31 0.49 -17.79
C ALA A 216 12.78 1.90 -17.36
N SER A 217 12.42 2.37 -16.17
CA SER A 217 12.74 3.72 -15.66
C SER A 217 13.45 3.65 -14.31
N LYS A 218 14.17 2.57 -14.01
CA LYS A 218 14.71 2.24 -12.68
C LYS A 218 15.43 3.40 -11.99
N ASP A 219 16.27 4.15 -12.72
CA ASP A 219 17.07 5.25 -12.15
C ASP A 219 16.27 6.54 -11.94
N GLN A 220 15.02 6.60 -12.44
CA GLN A 220 14.13 7.74 -12.33
C GLN A 220 12.93 7.49 -11.41
N VAL A 221 12.81 6.26 -10.87
CA VAL A 221 11.72 5.90 -9.97
C VAL A 221 12.06 6.34 -8.56
N LYS A 222 11.18 7.15 -7.98
CA LYS A 222 11.32 7.67 -6.62
C LYS A 222 10.01 7.47 -5.86
N VAL A 223 10.10 7.60 -4.55
CA VAL A 223 8.95 7.68 -3.64
C VAL A 223 9.01 8.98 -2.87
N LEU A 224 7.89 9.44 -2.35
CA LEU A 224 7.85 10.61 -1.46
C LEU A 224 8.36 10.23 -0.07
N LYS A 225 9.17 11.13 0.53
CA LYS A 225 9.68 11.04 1.91
C LYS A 225 10.30 9.67 2.26
N PRO A 226 11.28 9.18 1.49
CA PRO A 226 11.86 7.84 1.69
C PRO A 226 12.55 7.70 3.07
N GLY A 227 13.06 8.80 3.62
CA GLY A 227 13.70 8.83 4.94
C GLY A 227 12.78 8.42 6.09
N LEU A 228 11.45 8.49 5.91
CA LEU A 228 10.48 8.11 6.94
C LEU A 228 10.22 6.60 7.05
N LYS A 229 10.81 5.78 6.16
CA LYS A 229 10.73 4.31 6.18
C LYS A 229 9.30 3.76 6.25
N THR A 230 8.35 4.45 5.62
CA THR A 230 6.96 4.03 5.56
C THR A 230 6.69 3.04 4.42
N GLU A 231 7.67 2.86 3.52
CA GLU A 231 7.62 1.95 2.38
C GLU A 231 6.37 2.18 1.50
N PRO A 232 6.31 3.34 0.78
CA PRO A 232 5.18 3.68 -0.07
C PRO A 232 4.97 2.70 -1.23
N HIS A 233 3.70 2.38 -1.54
CA HIS A 233 3.32 1.66 -2.75
C HIS A 233 2.90 2.59 -3.90
N VAL A 234 3.11 3.89 -3.77
CA VAL A 234 3.00 4.86 -4.86
C VAL A 234 4.38 5.31 -5.28
N PHE A 235 4.70 5.03 -6.54
CA PHE A 235 5.99 5.31 -7.16
C PHE A 235 5.84 6.46 -8.15
N TYR A 236 6.88 7.26 -8.30
CA TYR A 236 6.91 8.40 -9.20
C TYR A 236 8.06 8.28 -10.19
N ILE A 237 7.81 8.50 -11.48
CA ILE A 237 8.84 8.70 -12.49
C ILE A 237 8.93 10.19 -12.80
N GLY A 238 10.17 10.72 -12.84
CA GLY A 238 10.41 12.13 -13.13
C GLY A 238 10.08 13.07 -11.98
N LEU A 239 10.05 12.57 -10.74
CA LEU A 239 9.90 13.40 -9.54
C LEU A 239 11.16 14.21 -9.32
N PRO A 240 11.10 15.58 -9.32
CA PRO A 240 12.24 16.43 -8.99
C PRO A 240 12.73 16.15 -7.55
N ASP A 241 14.07 16.24 -7.34
CA ASP A 241 14.67 15.96 -6.02
C ASP A 241 14.11 16.90 -4.92
N ALA A 242 13.82 18.13 -5.27
CA ALA A 242 13.22 19.11 -4.36
C ALA A 242 11.86 18.66 -3.79
N PHE A 243 11.15 17.75 -4.48
CA PHE A 243 9.84 17.24 -4.02
C PHE A 243 9.92 15.90 -3.31
N VAL A 244 11.08 15.25 -3.27
CA VAL A 244 11.23 13.94 -2.63
C VAL A 244 10.99 14.06 -1.11
N ASP A 245 11.65 15.01 -0.46
CA ASP A 245 11.57 15.22 1.00
C ASP A 245 10.79 16.48 1.39
N GLY A 246 10.70 17.48 0.52
CA GLY A 246 10.21 18.81 0.79
C GLY A 246 8.90 19.17 0.07
N VAL A 247 7.88 18.31 0.12
CA VAL A 247 6.55 18.62 -0.50
C VAL A 247 5.75 19.68 0.30
N ASP A 248 6.38 20.32 1.26
CA ASP A 248 5.76 21.30 2.16
C ASP A 248 5.69 22.73 1.55
N GLY A 249 5.97 22.85 0.23
CA GLY A 249 5.78 24.10 -0.49
C GLY A 249 4.31 24.53 -0.51
N GLN A 250 4.05 25.79 -0.19
CA GLN A 250 2.73 26.39 -0.35
C GLN A 250 2.30 26.22 -1.80
N SER A 251 1.28 25.41 -2.03
CA SER A 251 0.59 25.40 -3.32
C SER A 251 -0.14 26.75 -3.42
N SER A 252 0.23 27.59 -4.36
CA SER A 252 -0.57 28.75 -4.69
C SER A 252 -1.83 28.29 -5.41
N VAL A 253 -2.84 27.89 -4.63
CA VAL A 253 -4.20 27.81 -5.15
C VAL A 253 -4.69 29.25 -5.25
N ARG A 254 -4.60 29.86 -6.43
CA ARG A 254 -5.31 31.10 -6.71
C ARG A 254 -6.80 30.76 -6.73
N LEU A 255 -7.52 31.17 -5.70
CA LEU A 255 -8.96 31.20 -5.72
C LEU A 255 -9.39 32.21 -6.80
N LEU A 256 -10.36 31.86 -7.63
CA LEU A 256 -10.94 32.78 -8.65
C LEU A 256 -11.43 34.10 -8.04
N ALA A 257 -11.68 34.17 -6.73
CA ALA A 257 -12.06 35.35 -5.99
C ALA A 257 -10.92 36.38 -5.79
N GLU A 258 -9.65 36.01 -6.00
CA GLU A 258 -8.49 36.88 -5.80
C GLU A 258 -7.97 37.49 -7.11
N SER A 259 -8.67 37.27 -8.24
CA SER A 259 -8.27 37.76 -9.56
C SER A 259 -9.01 39.04 -10.01
N HIS A 260 -9.64 39.77 -9.05
CA HIS A 260 -10.29 41.07 -9.32
C HIS A 260 -9.69 42.19 -8.50
#